data_2baba4acb35b271a93ee0d07e8147404
#
_entry.id   2baba4acb35b271a93ee0d07e8147404
#
_cell.length_a   1.000
_cell.length_b   1.000
_cell.length_c   1.000
_cell.angle_alpha   90.00
_cell.angle_beta   90.00
_cell.angle_gamma   90.00
#
_symmetry.space_group_name_H-M   'P 1'
#
loop_
_entity.id
_entity.type
_entity.pdbx_description
1 polymer ?
#
loop_
_entity_poly.entity_id
_entity_poly.type
_entity_poly.pdbx_seq_one_letter_code
_entity_poly.pdbx_strand_id
1 'polypeptide(L)'
;MLKNLVISISTQLITLALGLVLPRIILVSWGSEYNGLISTVTTIMRYFSLLEAGVSVSTLQAFYKSVASDDDKDTSIIIKTSQNYYHRMSIVYAMLIALFAFGYPAIIKSEIPYWEIVIVISLQGLTGLINFAFRAAYQQLLNAEGKYYIISIITLFTTIFTYAVKIVSIVVFDNIIIMQALSVVVIFIQAMVYYIYFKKHYSWIDKAVAIDYNLLADRKYYLIQQIASLIFNSTDTFVISMFCGLKWVSVYTVYNMVYTALTAVISMVRNSLNYVLGQAFHKNHDSFCNIYNAYSSFQVTMGSILTSTGILLIIGFVKLYTRDIDDVNYEDFVAAILFSISIILECARGAGLAAANIAGKASKTTHRYIIEAAINLFVSLLLVRRMGIKGVLIGTVVAGIYRTIDTIIYINIHVLRKGMVSEFLYLLCCFIIFGFFARLACGNYYDINSYFDFVIKGIVFFAINTLVYGSAFVLYNRKIVIDVLRRKKNG
;
A
#
# COMPACT_ATOMS: atom_id res chain seq x y z
N MET A 1 -2.56 0.84 24.54
CA MET A 1 -1.95 1.57 23.41
C MET A 1 -0.60 0.97 23.00
N LEU A 2 0.40 0.89 23.86
CA LEU A 2 1.74 0.36 23.55
C LEU A 2 1.72 -1.08 23.00
N LYS A 3 0.92 -1.99 23.62
CA LYS A 3 0.74 -3.37 23.18
C LYS A 3 0.22 -3.47 21.73
N ASN A 4 -0.79 -2.67 21.36
CA ASN A 4 -1.31 -2.62 19.99
C ASN A 4 -0.22 -2.18 19.00
N LEU A 5 0.56 -1.18 19.36
CA LEU A 5 1.60 -0.61 18.49
C LEU A 5 2.74 -1.60 18.26
N VAL A 6 3.28 -2.20 19.32
CA VAL A 6 4.38 -3.16 19.22
C VAL A 6 3.98 -4.38 18.38
N ILE A 7 2.82 -4.98 18.67
CA ILE A 7 2.35 -6.17 17.94
C ILE A 7 2.07 -5.83 16.47
N SER A 8 1.46 -4.68 16.19
CA SER A 8 1.17 -4.27 14.79
C SER A 8 2.45 -4.02 13.99
N ILE A 9 3.46 -3.35 14.58
CA ILE A 9 4.77 -3.14 13.92
C ILE A 9 5.46 -4.47 13.66
N SER A 10 5.50 -5.38 14.65
CA SER A 10 6.10 -6.70 14.48
C SER A 10 5.41 -7.50 13.37
N THR A 11 4.08 -7.49 13.34
CA THR A 11 3.30 -8.12 12.27
C THR A 11 3.64 -7.56 10.90
N GLN A 12 3.76 -6.24 10.79
CA GLN A 12 4.09 -5.57 9.53
C GLN A 12 5.50 -5.93 9.04
N LEU A 13 6.50 -5.93 9.92
CA LEU A 13 7.88 -6.28 9.59
C LEU A 13 8.01 -7.74 9.13
N ILE A 14 7.35 -8.67 9.84
CA ILE A 14 7.33 -10.08 9.44
C ILE A 14 6.63 -10.27 8.10
N THR A 15 5.50 -9.60 7.89
CA THR A 15 4.77 -9.66 6.60
C THR A 15 5.61 -9.12 5.45
N LEU A 16 6.36 -8.03 5.65
CA LEU A 16 7.27 -7.49 4.64
C LEU A 16 8.41 -8.47 4.33
N ALA A 17 9.04 -9.04 5.34
CA ALA A 17 10.11 -10.02 5.15
C ALA A 17 9.63 -11.26 4.38
N LEU A 18 8.49 -11.84 4.79
CA LEU A 18 7.87 -12.98 4.11
C LEU A 18 7.41 -12.62 2.68
N GLY A 19 6.95 -11.39 2.48
CA GLY A 19 6.58 -10.84 1.17
C GLY A 19 7.75 -10.73 0.19
N LEU A 20 8.98 -10.67 0.68
CA LEU A 20 10.20 -10.74 -0.15
C LEU A 20 10.62 -12.18 -0.48
N VAL A 21 10.40 -13.12 0.45
CA VAL A 21 10.86 -14.50 0.33
C VAL A 21 9.99 -15.32 -0.63
N LEU A 22 8.66 -15.26 -0.47
CA LEU A 22 7.75 -16.11 -1.24
C LEU A 22 7.81 -15.88 -2.76
N PRO A 23 7.81 -14.64 -3.29
CA PRO A 23 7.92 -14.45 -4.74
C PRO A 23 9.24 -14.98 -5.30
N ARG A 24 10.35 -14.91 -4.55
CA ARG A 24 11.62 -15.51 -4.96
C ARG A 24 11.51 -17.03 -5.11
N ILE A 25 10.88 -17.70 -4.15
CA ILE A 25 10.69 -19.16 -4.20
C ILE A 25 9.82 -19.52 -5.41
N ILE A 26 8.71 -18.79 -5.63
CA ILE A 26 7.83 -19.00 -6.79
C ILE A 26 8.58 -18.79 -8.11
N LEU A 27 9.38 -17.73 -8.21
CA LEU A 27 10.18 -17.44 -9.40
C LEU A 27 11.16 -18.56 -9.73
N VAL A 28 11.87 -19.07 -8.72
CA VAL A 28 12.84 -20.14 -8.90
C VAL A 28 12.19 -21.48 -9.24
N SER A 29 11.04 -21.78 -8.62
CA SER A 29 10.37 -23.07 -8.81
C SER A 29 9.52 -23.13 -10.09
N TRP A 30 8.78 -22.06 -10.40
CA TRP A 30 7.75 -22.06 -11.46
C TRP A 30 7.93 -20.99 -12.53
N GLY A 31 8.94 -20.11 -12.37
CA GLY A 31 9.23 -19.04 -13.33
C GLY A 31 8.34 -17.81 -13.19
N SER A 32 8.56 -16.87 -14.13
CA SER A 32 7.98 -15.53 -14.09
C SER A 32 6.49 -15.53 -14.36
N GLU A 33 5.99 -16.46 -15.13
CA GLU A 33 4.59 -16.47 -15.54
C GLU A 33 3.66 -16.77 -14.38
N TYR A 34 4.02 -17.75 -13.54
CA TYR A 34 3.26 -18.07 -12.31
C TYR A 34 3.34 -16.97 -11.27
N ASN A 35 4.50 -16.32 -11.12
CA ASN A 35 4.63 -15.16 -10.23
C ASN A 35 3.76 -13.99 -10.73
N GLY A 36 3.74 -13.74 -12.03
CA GLY A 36 2.88 -12.75 -12.66
C GLY A 36 1.40 -13.05 -12.48
N LEU A 37 0.99 -14.33 -12.65
CA LEU A 37 -0.37 -14.78 -12.41
C LEU A 37 -0.82 -14.49 -10.97
N ILE A 38 -0.04 -14.93 -9.98
CA ILE A 38 -0.37 -14.72 -8.55
C ILE A 38 -0.48 -13.23 -8.24
N SER A 39 0.43 -12.40 -8.75
CA SER A 39 0.42 -10.95 -8.55
C SER A 39 -0.81 -10.30 -9.17
N THR A 40 -1.18 -10.70 -10.40
CA THR A 40 -2.37 -10.18 -11.08
C THR A 40 -3.64 -10.58 -10.35
N VAL A 41 -3.78 -11.87 -10.01
CA VAL A 41 -4.96 -12.37 -9.27
C VAL A 41 -5.08 -11.67 -7.92
N THR A 42 -3.98 -11.50 -7.18
CA THR A 42 -3.96 -10.76 -5.91
C THR A 42 -4.45 -9.32 -6.09
N THR A 43 -4.01 -8.65 -7.16
CA THR A 43 -4.43 -7.28 -7.48
C THR A 43 -5.93 -7.21 -7.78
N ILE A 44 -6.46 -8.12 -8.59
CA ILE A 44 -7.90 -8.17 -8.91
C ILE A 44 -8.74 -8.49 -7.67
N MET A 45 -8.28 -9.38 -6.80
CA MET A 45 -8.98 -9.66 -5.54
C MET A 45 -9.05 -8.41 -4.62
N ARG A 46 -8.05 -7.52 -4.68
CA ARG A 46 -8.12 -6.21 -4.00
C ARG A 46 -9.22 -5.32 -4.60
N TYR A 47 -9.42 -5.30 -5.93
CA TYR A 47 -10.55 -4.59 -6.54
C TYR A 47 -11.89 -5.14 -6.05
N PHE A 48 -12.02 -6.46 -5.98
CA PHE A 48 -13.26 -7.07 -5.49
C PHE A 48 -13.50 -6.79 -4.00
N SER A 49 -12.44 -6.61 -3.20
CA SER A 49 -12.57 -6.22 -1.79
C SER A 49 -13.14 -4.81 -1.57
N LEU A 50 -13.25 -3.97 -2.63
CA LEU A 50 -13.95 -2.69 -2.56
C LEU A 50 -15.44 -2.83 -2.22
N LEU A 51 -16.05 -3.97 -2.48
CA LEU A 51 -17.42 -4.26 -2.05
C LEU A 51 -17.59 -4.13 -0.52
N GLU A 52 -16.52 -4.36 0.23
CA GLU A 52 -16.48 -4.21 1.68
C GLU A 52 -16.19 -2.77 2.14
N ALA A 53 -15.37 -2.05 1.41
CA ALA A 53 -14.68 -0.86 1.88
C ALA A 53 -15.60 0.22 2.48
N GLY A 54 -16.72 0.52 1.80
CA GLY A 54 -17.67 1.52 2.28
C GLY A 54 -18.39 1.11 3.56
N VAL A 55 -18.70 -0.18 3.70
CA VAL A 55 -19.42 -0.72 4.86
C VAL A 55 -18.51 -0.90 6.06
N SER A 56 -17.29 -1.33 5.84
CA SER A 56 -16.30 -1.51 6.91
C SER A 56 -16.10 -0.23 7.71
N VAL A 57 -15.91 0.92 7.03
CA VAL A 57 -15.73 2.22 7.70
C VAL A 57 -17.01 2.71 8.38
N SER A 58 -18.17 2.61 7.73
CA SER A 58 -19.44 3.04 8.33
C SER A 58 -19.84 2.16 9.53
N THR A 59 -19.60 0.86 9.48
CA THR A 59 -19.81 -0.07 10.58
C THR A 59 -18.91 0.28 11.77
N LEU A 60 -17.63 0.57 11.53
CA LEU A 60 -16.70 0.98 12.58
C LEU A 60 -17.15 2.26 13.29
N GLN A 61 -17.62 3.25 12.53
CA GLN A 61 -18.12 4.50 13.12
C GLN A 61 -19.39 4.30 13.93
N ALA A 62 -20.33 3.44 13.45
CA ALA A 62 -21.51 3.08 14.19
C ALA A 62 -21.13 2.39 15.53
N PHE A 63 -20.15 1.48 15.51
CA PHE A 63 -19.66 0.84 16.74
C PHE A 63 -19.00 1.81 17.71
N TYR A 64 -18.25 2.82 17.23
CA TYR A 64 -17.69 3.80 18.15
C TYR A 64 -18.76 4.49 19.01
N LYS A 65 -19.93 4.77 18.42
CA LYS A 65 -21.05 5.36 19.14
C LYS A 65 -21.67 4.40 20.16
N SER A 66 -21.98 3.17 19.75
CA SER A 66 -22.62 2.18 20.63
C SER A 66 -21.70 1.70 21.77
N VAL A 67 -20.40 1.50 21.46
CA VAL A 67 -19.38 1.13 22.47
C VAL A 67 -19.16 2.28 23.48
N ALA A 68 -19.15 3.54 23.02
CA ALA A 68 -18.99 4.69 23.89
C ALA A 68 -20.21 4.92 24.83
N SER A 69 -21.42 4.50 24.40
CA SER A 69 -22.64 4.58 25.22
C SER A 69 -22.93 3.30 26.02
N ASP A 70 -22.08 2.29 25.91
CA ASP A 70 -22.25 0.96 26.55
C ASP A 70 -23.62 0.31 26.24
N ASP A 71 -24.10 0.48 24.97
CA ASP A 71 -25.39 0.02 24.50
C ASP A 71 -25.27 -1.32 23.76
N ASP A 72 -25.51 -2.41 24.48
CA ASP A 72 -25.46 -3.78 23.98
C ASP A 72 -26.51 -4.05 22.88
N LYS A 73 -27.68 -3.40 22.98
CA LYS A 73 -28.76 -3.57 22.01
C LYS A 73 -28.42 -2.93 20.69
N ASP A 74 -27.94 -1.68 20.69
CA ASP A 74 -27.47 -0.99 19.49
C ASP A 74 -26.30 -1.74 18.87
N THR A 75 -25.36 -2.23 19.69
CA THR A 75 -24.23 -3.04 19.22
C THR A 75 -24.71 -4.32 18.52
N SER A 76 -25.72 -5.00 19.06
CA SER A 76 -26.33 -6.20 18.45
C SER A 76 -27.01 -5.87 17.12
N ILE A 77 -27.71 -4.73 17.00
CA ILE A 77 -28.34 -4.27 15.75
C ILE A 77 -27.26 -3.99 14.69
N ILE A 78 -26.17 -3.30 15.05
CA ILE A 78 -25.07 -2.98 14.13
C ILE A 78 -24.41 -4.26 13.61
N ILE A 79 -24.12 -5.24 14.48
CA ILE A 79 -23.54 -6.52 14.08
C ILE A 79 -24.45 -7.24 13.10
N LYS A 80 -25.74 -7.41 13.43
CA LYS A 80 -26.68 -8.12 12.57
C LYS A 80 -26.85 -7.44 11.22
N THR A 81 -26.97 -6.10 11.23
CA THR A 81 -27.11 -5.30 10.00
C THR A 81 -25.89 -5.45 9.10
N SER A 82 -24.68 -5.31 9.66
CA SER A 82 -23.43 -5.46 8.90
C SER A 82 -23.23 -6.89 8.42
N GLN A 83 -23.49 -7.91 9.24
CA GLN A 83 -23.41 -9.32 8.81
C GLN A 83 -24.34 -9.62 7.62
N ASN A 84 -25.59 -9.15 7.68
CA ASN A 84 -26.52 -9.35 6.56
C ASN A 84 -26.07 -8.64 5.29
N TYR A 85 -25.48 -7.44 5.42
CA TYR A 85 -24.89 -6.75 4.28
C TYR A 85 -23.69 -7.51 3.70
N TYR A 86 -22.76 -7.95 4.56
CA TYR A 86 -21.59 -8.73 4.12
C TYR A 86 -22.01 -10.06 3.47
N HIS A 87 -23.03 -10.72 3.98
CA HIS A 87 -23.56 -11.94 3.35
C HIS A 87 -24.11 -11.69 1.94
N ARG A 88 -24.85 -10.60 1.73
CA ARG A 88 -25.33 -10.21 0.39
C ARG A 88 -24.16 -9.87 -0.54
N MET A 89 -23.16 -9.13 -0.04
CA MET A 89 -21.97 -8.78 -0.82
C MET A 89 -21.10 -10.00 -1.12
N SER A 90 -21.06 -11.01 -0.27
CA SER A 90 -20.32 -12.25 -0.56
C SER A 90 -20.88 -13.01 -1.77
N ILE A 91 -22.19 -12.93 -2.02
CA ILE A 91 -22.82 -13.50 -3.23
C ILE A 91 -22.36 -12.73 -4.47
N VAL A 92 -22.36 -11.38 -4.43
CA VAL A 92 -21.87 -10.54 -5.53
C VAL A 92 -20.38 -10.81 -5.77
N TYR A 93 -19.60 -10.92 -4.70
CA TYR A 93 -18.17 -11.24 -4.77
C TYR A 93 -17.94 -12.62 -5.42
N ALA A 94 -18.71 -13.65 -5.06
CA ALA A 94 -18.64 -14.98 -5.66
C ALA A 94 -18.96 -14.95 -7.17
N MET A 95 -19.98 -14.17 -7.58
CA MET A 95 -20.29 -13.99 -9.01
C MET A 95 -19.15 -13.31 -9.77
N LEU A 96 -18.52 -12.28 -9.18
CA LEU A 96 -17.37 -11.61 -9.78
C LEU A 96 -16.16 -12.54 -9.90
N ILE A 97 -15.90 -13.37 -8.88
CA ILE A 97 -14.84 -14.40 -8.97
C ILE A 97 -15.11 -15.35 -10.13
N ALA A 98 -16.34 -15.88 -10.23
CA ALA A 98 -16.70 -16.81 -11.29
C ALA A 98 -16.52 -16.16 -12.68
N LEU A 99 -17.04 -14.95 -12.87
CA LEU A 99 -16.89 -14.19 -14.11
C LEU A 99 -15.41 -13.97 -14.47
N PHE A 100 -14.59 -13.59 -13.51
CA PHE A 100 -13.17 -13.35 -13.71
C PHE A 100 -12.39 -14.65 -13.94
N ALA A 101 -12.70 -15.71 -13.19
CA ALA A 101 -12.02 -16.99 -13.32
C ALA A 101 -12.18 -17.60 -14.71
N PHE A 102 -13.37 -17.51 -15.30
CA PHE A 102 -13.61 -18.04 -16.67
C PHE A 102 -13.27 -17.02 -17.77
N GLY A 103 -13.45 -15.73 -17.51
CA GLY A 103 -13.23 -14.71 -18.53
C GLY A 103 -11.75 -14.32 -18.70
N TYR A 104 -10.99 -14.20 -17.64
CA TYR A 104 -9.61 -13.71 -17.68
C TYR A 104 -8.66 -14.64 -18.45
N PRO A 105 -8.66 -15.97 -18.27
CA PRO A 105 -7.79 -16.87 -19.03
C PRO A 105 -8.08 -16.90 -20.54
N ALA A 106 -9.31 -16.56 -20.94
CA ALA A 106 -9.69 -16.49 -22.35
C ALA A 106 -9.11 -15.25 -23.08
N ILE A 107 -8.73 -14.22 -22.33
CA ILE A 107 -8.26 -12.93 -22.88
C ILE A 107 -6.74 -12.82 -22.84
N ILE A 108 -6.11 -13.39 -21.79
CA ILE A 108 -4.68 -13.27 -21.58
C ILE A 108 -3.89 -14.26 -22.44
N LYS A 109 -2.72 -13.82 -22.94
CA LYS A 109 -1.73 -14.70 -23.55
C LYS A 109 -0.89 -15.32 -22.46
N SER A 110 -1.01 -16.62 -22.24
CA SER A 110 -0.29 -17.37 -21.20
C SER A 110 0.08 -18.76 -21.68
N GLU A 111 1.23 -19.25 -21.23
CA GLU A 111 1.67 -20.63 -21.42
C GLU A 111 1.04 -21.58 -20.37
N ILE A 112 0.47 -21.00 -19.27
CA ILE A 112 -0.20 -21.77 -18.23
C ILE A 112 -1.54 -22.30 -18.74
N PRO A 113 -1.86 -23.61 -18.49
CA PRO A 113 -3.12 -24.21 -18.95
C PRO A 113 -4.36 -23.44 -18.45
N TYR A 114 -5.34 -23.25 -19.32
CA TYR A 114 -6.58 -22.50 -19.04
C TYR A 114 -7.22 -22.90 -17.71
N TRP A 115 -7.42 -24.21 -17.49
CA TRP A 115 -8.08 -24.71 -16.27
C TRP A 115 -7.25 -24.50 -14.99
N GLU A 116 -5.94 -24.48 -15.12
CA GLU A 116 -5.06 -24.19 -13.99
C GLU A 116 -5.24 -22.75 -13.53
N ILE A 117 -5.31 -21.79 -14.44
CA ILE A 117 -5.59 -20.38 -14.14
C ILE A 117 -6.98 -20.25 -13.51
N VAL A 118 -8.01 -20.92 -14.05
CA VAL A 118 -9.38 -20.93 -13.50
C VAL A 118 -9.37 -21.39 -12.03
N ILE A 119 -8.69 -22.50 -11.76
CA ILE A 119 -8.63 -23.08 -10.40
C ILE A 119 -7.88 -22.14 -9.44
N VAL A 120 -6.73 -21.60 -9.86
CA VAL A 120 -5.94 -20.65 -9.05
C VAL A 120 -6.75 -19.42 -8.69
N ILE A 121 -7.44 -18.80 -9.66
CA ILE A 121 -8.31 -17.64 -9.42
C ILE A 121 -9.43 -17.99 -8.46
N SER A 122 -10.09 -19.14 -8.66
CA SER A 122 -11.21 -19.59 -7.84
C SER A 122 -10.79 -19.83 -6.38
N LEU A 123 -9.67 -20.51 -6.17
CA LEU A 123 -9.13 -20.78 -4.83
C LEU A 123 -8.68 -19.49 -4.14
N GLN A 124 -7.99 -18.59 -4.84
CA GLN A 124 -7.59 -17.32 -4.27
C GLN A 124 -8.79 -16.42 -3.97
N GLY A 125 -9.81 -16.42 -4.82
CA GLY A 125 -11.08 -15.73 -4.56
C GLY A 125 -11.83 -16.29 -3.36
N LEU A 126 -11.81 -17.60 -3.16
CA LEU A 126 -12.45 -18.26 -2.02
C LEU A 126 -11.89 -17.76 -0.67
N THR A 127 -10.61 -17.41 -0.60
CA THR A 127 -10.03 -16.81 0.63
C THR A 127 -10.69 -15.47 0.99
N GLY A 128 -10.97 -14.62 0.00
CA GLY A 128 -11.71 -13.37 0.17
C GLY A 128 -13.16 -13.62 0.61
N LEU A 129 -13.83 -14.58 -0.04
CA LEU A 129 -15.20 -14.96 0.29
C LEU A 129 -15.35 -15.39 1.76
N ILE A 130 -14.43 -16.22 2.27
CA ILE A 130 -14.40 -16.63 3.68
C ILE A 130 -14.26 -15.42 4.60
N ASN A 131 -13.40 -14.47 4.24
CA ASN A 131 -13.20 -13.24 5.01
C ASN A 131 -14.49 -12.40 5.09
N PHE A 132 -15.18 -12.20 3.97
CA PHE A 132 -16.45 -11.47 3.92
C PHE A 132 -17.55 -12.15 4.74
N ALA A 133 -17.73 -13.45 4.54
CA ALA A 133 -18.83 -14.17 5.16
C ALA A 133 -18.72 -14.29 6.68
N PHE A 134 -17.50 -14.42 7.21
CA PHE A 134 -17.30 -14.85 8.60
C PHE A 134 -16.56 -13.86 9.50
N ARG A 135 -15.81 -12.90 8.96
CA ARG A 135 -14.84 -12.13 9.76
C ARG A 135 -15.12 -10.63 9.82
N ALA A 136 -15.58 -10.02 8.72
CA ALA A 136 -15.57 -8.58 8.55
C ALA A 136 -16.29 -7.79 9.65
N ALA A 137 -17.52 -8.14 10.00
CA ALA A 137 -18.29 -7.44 11.06
C ALA A 137 -17.62 -7.52 12.43
N TYR A 138 -17.10 -8.68 12.78
CA TYR A 138 -16.47 -8.91 14.08
C TYR A 138 -15.16 -8.13 14.26
N GLN A 139 -14.36 -7.99 13.20
CA GLN A 139 -13.13 -7.19 13.26
C GLN A 139 -13.42 -5.73 13.55
N GLN A 140 -14.51 -5.17 13.01
CA GLN A 140 -14.87 -3.78 13.27
C GLN A 140 -15.27 -3.55 14.73
N LEU A 141 -15.97 -4.51 15.35
CA LEU A 141 -16.29 -4.44 16.79
C LEU A 141 -15.02 -4.48 17.64
N LEU A 142 -14.10 -5.43 17.41
CA LEU A 142 -12.82 -5.49 18.15
C LEU A 142 -12.00 -4.22 17.98
N ASN A 143 -12.06 -3.61 16.81
CA ASN A 143 -11.37 -2.35 16.53
C ASN A 143 -11.98 -1.20 17.32
N ALA A 144 -13.30 -1.10 17.36
CA ALA A 144 -14.04 -0.08 18.12
C ALA A 144 -13.80 -0.18 19.63
N GLU A 145 -13.71 -1.40 20.17
CA GLU A 145 -13.38 -1.65 21.58
C GLU A 145 -11.89 -1.45 21.94
N GLY A 146 -11.05 -1.05 20.97
CA GLY A 146 -9.61 -0.90 21.19
C GLY A 146 -8.85 -2.23 21.35
N LYS A 147 -9.48 -3.36 21.04
CA LYS A 147 -8.89 -4.71 21.10
C LYS A 147 -8.17 -5.09 19.78
N TYR A 148 -7.63 -4.12 19.06
CA TYR A 148 -6.95 -4.33 17.78
C TYR A 148 -5.77 -5.32 17.86
N TYR A 149 -5.14 -5.44 19.03
CA TYR A 149 -4.06 -6.42 19.26
C TYR A 149 -4.50 -7.86 19.02
N ILE A 150 -5.78 -8.21 19.26
CA ILE A 150 -6.32 -9.56 19.00
C ILE A 150 -6.33 -9.82 17.50
N ILE A 151 -6.80 -8.83 16.73
CA ILE A 151 -6.78 -8.89 15.25
C ILE A 151 -5.36 -9.08 14.77
N SER A 152 -4.41 -8.29 15.30
CA SER A 152 -2.99 -8.34 14.90
C SER A 152 -2.35 -9.70 15.24
N ILE A 153 -2.64 -10.27 16.42
CA ILE A 153 -2.11 -11.58 16.82
C ILE A 153 -2.65 -12.68 15.89
N ILE A 154 -3.97 -12.74 15.69
CA ILE A 154 -4.57 -13.75 14.81
C ILE A 154 -4.02 -13.61 13.38
N THR A 155 -3.91 -12.37 12.88
CA THR A 155 -3.35 -12.11 11.56
C THR A 155 -1.88 -12.52 11.48
N LEU A 156 -1.06 -12.24 12.50
CA LEU A 156 0.35 -12.63 12.54
C LEU A 156 0.52 -14.14 12.40
N PHE A 157 -0.18 -14.90 13.26
CA PHE A 157 -0.12 -16.37 13.19
C PHE A 157 -0.62 -16.89 11.85
N THR A 158 -1.76 -16.40 11.36
CA THR A 158 -2.28 -16.81 10.06
C THR A 158 -1.30 -16.50 8.93
N THR A 159 -0.66 -15.33 8.95
CA THR A 159 0.35 -14.96 7.95
C THR A 159 1.52 -15.92 7.98
N ILE A 160 2.11 -16.16 9.14
CA ILE A 160 3.23 -17.10 9.30
C ILE A 160 2.85 -18.49 8.78
N PHE A 161 1.68 -19.02 9.22
CA PHE A 161 1.22 -20.35 8.77
C PHE A 161 0.93 -20.38 7.27
N THR A 162 0.31 -19.34 6.70
CA THR A 162 0.05 -19.27 5.25
C THR A 162 1.34 -19.29 4.45
N TYR A 163 2.34 -18.52 4.85
CA TYR A 163 3.64 -18.53 4.15
C TYR A 163 4.38 -19.85 4.35
N ALA A 164 4.38 -20.42 5.57
CA ALA A 164 4.97 -21.73 5.82
C ALA A 164 4.33 -22.83 4.96
N VAL A 165 3.01 -22.87 4.92
CA VAL A 165 2.26 -23.83 4.09
C VAL A 165 2.55 -23.62 2.60
N LYS A 166 2.62 -22.38 2.13
CA LYS A 166 2.97 -22.09 0.73
C LYS A 166 4.37 -22.58 0.39
N ILE A 167 5.36 -22.27 1.22
CA ILE A 167 6.74 -22.71 1.02
C ILE A 167 6.86 -24.24 1.04
N VAL A 168 6.25 -24.89 2.05
CA VAL A 168 6.25 -26.36 2.11
C VAL A 168 5.54 -26.96 0.90
N SER A 169 4.43 -26.38 0.45
CA SER A 169 3.71 -26.86 -0.74
C SER A 169 4.54 -26.78 -2.01
N ILE A 170 5.31 -25.72 -2.19
CA ILE A 170 6.21 -25.56 -3.35
C ILE A 170 7.30 -26.62 -3.30
N VAL A 171 7.95 -26.78 -2.14
CA VAL A 171 9.11 -27.71 -2.01
C VAL A 171 8.71 -29.18 -2.08
N VAL A 172 7.53 -29.55 -1.52
CA VAL A 172 7.13 -30.96 -1.38
C VAL A 172 6.28 -31.43 -2.54
N PHE A 173 5.33 -30.60 -2.99
CA PHE A 173 4.32 -31.01 -3.98
C PHE A 173 4.57 -30.45 -5.37
N ASP A 174 5.38 -29.38 -5.49
CA ASP A 174 5.66 -28.66 -6.74
C ASP A 174 4.39 -28.37 -7.58
N ASN A 175 3.33 -27.94 -6.89
CA ASN A 175 2.01 -27.73 -7.50
C ASN A 175 1.31 -26.50 -6.94
N ILE A 176 1.02 -25.54 -7.83
CA ILE A 176 0.38 -24.26 -7.47
C ILE A 176 -1.06 -24.45 -6.95
N ILE A 177 -1.78 -25.44 -7.48
CA ILE A 177 -3.17 -25.71 -7.07
C ILE A 177 -3.17 -26.19 -5.61
N ILE A 178 -2.27 -27.11 -5.26
CA ILE A 178 -2.12 -27.60 -3.88
C ILE A 178 -1.72 -26.45 -2.95
N MET A 179 -0.77 -25.60 -3.36
CA MET A 179 -0.36 -24.42 -2.61
C MET A 179 -1.55 -23.49 -2.32
N GLN A 180 -2.39 -23.22 -3.29
CA GLN A 180 -3.56 -22.35 -3.11
C GLN A 180 -4.65 -23.02 -2.27
N ALA A 181 -4.92 -24.30 -2.50
CA ALA A 181 -5.91 -25.07 -1.73
C ALA A 181 -5.56 -25.14 -0.24
N LEU A 182 -4.31 -25.43 0.10
CA LEU A 182 -3.86 -25.46 1.49
C LEU A 182 -3.88 -24.06 2.12
N SER A 183 -3.64 -22.99 1.34
CA SER A 183 -3.80 -21.61 1.80
C SER A 183 -5.26 -21.30 2.17
N VAL A 184 -6.24 -21.81 1.40
CA VAL A 184 -7.68 -21.69 1.73
C VAL A 184 -7.98 -22.36 3.06
N VAL A 185 -7.42 -23.56 3.33
CA VAL A 185 -7.59 -24.26 4.60
C VAL A 185 -7.09 -23.41 5.78
N VAL A 186 -5.93 -22.77 5.65
CA VAL A 186 -5.40 -21.88 6.70
C VAL A 186 -6.34 -20.70 6.97
N ILE A 187 -6.88 -20.06 5.93
CA ILE A 187 -7.83 -18.96 6.06
C ILE A 187 -9.15 -19.43 6.68
N PHE A 188 -9.61 -20.64 6.37
CA PHE A 188 -10.79 -21.25 7.00
C PHE A 188 -10.54 -21.49 8.50
N ILE A 189 -9.37 -22.00 8.89
CA ILE A 189 -8.98 -22.15 10.29
C ILE A 189 -8.98 -20.77 10.98
N GLN A 190 -8.46 -19.73 10.35
CA GLN A 190 -8.52 -18.37 10.88
C GLN A 190 -9.96 -17.92 11.14
N ALA A 191 -10.88 -18.15 10.20
CA ALA A 191 -12.29 -17.82 10.37
C ALA A 191 -12.92 -18.58 11.55
N MET A 192 -12.57 -19.86 11.73
CA MET A 192 -12.99 -20.66 12.87
C MET A 192 -12.46 -20.12 14.21
N VAL A 193 -11.19 -19.66 14.25
CA VAL A 193 -10.62 -19.03 15.46
C VAL A 193 -11.41 -17.76 15.83
N TYR A 194 -11.76 -16.91 14.86
CA TYR A 194 -12.62 -15.75 15.10
C TYR A 194 -14.00 -16.18 15.61
N TYR A 195 -14.63 -17.15 14.98
CA TYR A 195 -15.97 -17.64 15.37
C TYR A 195 -15.97 -18.17 16.81
N ILE A 196 -15.00 -19.01 17.19
CA ILE A 196 -14.87 -19.56 18.55
C ILE A 196 -14.63 -18.44 19.56
N TYR A 197 -13.74 -17.49 19.23
CA TYR A 197 -13.46 -16.33 20.07
C TYR A 197 -14.73 -15.52 20.35
N PHE A 198 -15.49 -15.19 19.30
CA PHE A 198 -16.73 -14.42 19.43
C PHE A 198 -17.81 -15.17 20.18
N LYS A 199 -18.02 -16.46 19.91
CA LYS A 199 -18.99 -17.28 20.63
C LYS A 199 -18.71 -17.33 22.14
N LYS A 200 -17.42 -17.29 22.52
CA LYS A 200 -17.00 -17.34 23.93
C LYS A 200 -17.12 -15.99 24.65
N HIS A 201 -16.75 -14.88 23.99
CA HIS A 201 -16.60 -13.58 24.65
C HIS A 201 -17.77 -12.62 24.38
N TYR A 202 -18.60 -12.90 23.37
CA TYR A 202 -19.71 -12.05 22.91
C TYR A 202 -21.02 -12.83 22.87
N SER A 203 -21.25 -13.73 23.85
CA SER A 203 -22.48 -14.52 23.98
C SER A 203 -23.72 -13.66 24.26
N TRP A 204 -23.53 -12.44 24.72
CA TRP A 204 -24.58 -11.45 25.02
C TRP A 204 -25.18 -10.82 23.73
N ILE A 205 -24.55 -10.94 22.56
CA ILE A 205 -25.08 -10.42 21.31
C ILE A 205 -26.41 -11.08 20.96
N ASP A 206 -27.47 -10.27 20.94
CA ASP A 206 -28.80 -10.73 20.56
C ASP A 206 -28.95 -10.86 19.04
N LYS A 207 -29.20 -12.06 18.57
CA LYS A 207 -29.41 -12.36 17.15
C LYS A 207 -30.88 -12.13 16.69
N ALA A 208 -31.78 -11.85 17.59
CA ALA A 208 -33.21 -11.66 17.27
C ALA A 208 -33.55 -10.19 16.91
N VAL A 209 -32.60 -9.24 17.13
CA VAL A 209 -32.83 -7.82 16.87
C VAL A 209 -33.18 -7.53 15.40
N ALA A 210 -33.88 -6.43 15.13
CA ALA A 210 -34.21 -5.97 13.77
C ALA A 210 -32.97 -5.45 13.04
N ILE A 211 -33.01 -5.49 11.70
CA ILE A 211 -31.95 -4.93 10.83
C ILE A 211 -32.28 -3.46 10.57
N ASP A 212 -31.30 -2.56 10.74
CA ASP A 212 -31.43 -1.14 10.40
C ASP A 212 -30.30 -0.65 9.47
N TYR A 213 -30.58 -0.55 8.19
CA TYR A 213 -29.62 -0.07 7.18
C TYR A 213 -29.30 1.43 7.27
N ASN A 214 -30.07 2.23 8.03
CA ASN A 214 -29.77 3.65 8.20
C ASN A 214 -28.47 3.86 8.96
N LEU A 215 -28.08 2.91 9.81
CA LEU A 215 -26.78 2.91 10.51
C LEU A 215 -25.57 2.84 9.56
N LEU A 216 -25.79 2.45 8.30
CA LEU A 216 -24.76 2.37 7.26
C LEU A 216 -24.99 3.39 6.12
N ALA A 217 -25.69 4.49 6.36
CA ALA A 217 -26.08 5.45 5.33
C ALA A 217 -24.87 6.10 4.62
N ASP A 218 -23.81 6.39 5.36
CA ASP A 218 -22.61 7.08 4.87
C ASP A 218 -21.67 6.20 4.01
N ARG A 219 -21.96 4.90 3.88
CA ARG A 219 -21.13 3.95 3.12
C ARG A 219 -20.81 4.39 1.68
N LYS A 220 -21.70 5.14 1.02
CA LYS A 220 -21.52 5.60 -0.37
C LYS A 220 -20.31 6.52 -0.53
N TYR A 221 -20.11 7.45 0.40
CA TYR A 221 -19.01 8.42 0.34
C TYR A 221 -17.66 7.73 0.57
N TYR A 222 -17.59 6.82 1.53
CA TYR A 222 -16.38 6.04 1.79
C TYR A 222 -16.04 5.10 0.63
N LEU A 223 -17.07 4.49 0.00
CA LEU A 223 -16.86 3.64 -1.18
C LEU A 223 -16.22 4.41 -2.34
N ILE A 224 -16.73 5.59 -2.70
CA ILE A 224 -16.19 6.42 -3.78
C ILE A 224 -14.73 6.77 -3.52
N GLN A 225 -14.38 7.16 -2.30
CA GLN A 225 -13.01 7.50 -1.93
C GLN A 225 -12.07 6.30 -2.02
N GLN A 226 -12.53 5.13 -1.60
CA GLN A 226 -11.77 3.88 -1.66
C GLN A 226 -11.56 3.40 -3.11
N ILE A 227 -12.59 3.49 -3.96
CA ILE A 227 -12.49 3.15 -5.39
C ILE A 227 -11.42 4.02 -6.07
N ALA A 228 -11.46 5.34 -5.88
CA ALA A 228 -10.49 6.24 -6.49
C ALA A 228 -9.05 5.93 -6.04
N SER A 229 -8.86 5.67 -4.76
CA SER A 229 -7.55 5.29 -4.22
C SER A 229 -7.04 3.96 -4.79
N LEU A 230 -7.92 2.98 -4.94
CA LEU A 230 -7.51 1.64 -5.40
C LEU A 230 -7.24 1.60 -6.89
N ILE A 231 -8.00 2.33 -7.70
CA ILE A 231 -7.72 2.50 -9.13
C ILE A 231 -6.31 3.05 -9.30
N PHE A 232 -5.96 4.11 -8.61
CA PHE A 232 -4.63 4.70 -8.70
C PHE A 232 -3.50 3.72 -8.31
N ASN A 233 -3.69 2.93 -7.25
CA ASN A 233 -2.61 2.10 -6.69
C ASN A 233 -2.48 0.70 -7.30
N SER A 234 -3.45 0.24 -8.11
CA SER A 234 -3.48 -1.17 -8.52
C SER A 234 -3.71 -1.41 -10.00
N THR A 235 -4.03 -0.36 -10.77
CA THR A 235 -4.37 -0.49 -12.20
C THR A 235 -3.17 -0.93 -13.03
N ASP A 236 -1.96 -0.51 -12.66
CA ASP A 236 -0.73 -0.79 -13.38
C ASP A 236 -0.53 -2.29 -13.63
N THR A 237 -0.65 -3.11 -12.58
CA THR A 237 -0.51 -4.57 -12.67
C THR A 237 -1.50 -5.19 -13.65
N PHE A 238 -2.76 -4.75 -13.61
CA PHE A 238 -3.80 -5.26 -14.49
C PHE A 238 -3.57 -4.85 -15.95
N VAL A 239 -3.22 -3.58 -16.21
CA VAL A 239 -2.91 -3.08 -17.55
C VAL A 239 -1.71 -3.83 -18.13
N ILE A 240 -0.64 -4.03 -17.36
CA ILE A 240 0.53 -4.79 -17.81
C ILE A 240 0.14 -6.23 -18.15
N SER A 241 -0.67 -6.89 -17.31
CA SER A 241 -1.07 -8.29 -17.57
C SER A 241 -1.87 -8.46 -18.87
N MET A 242 -2.75 -7.50 -19.16
CA MET A 242 -3.61 -7.52 -20.35
C MET A 242 -2.85 -7.21 -21.64
N PHE A 243 -1.88 -6.31 -21.60
CA PHE A 243 -1.21 -5.82 -22.81
C PHE A 243 0.20 -6.41 -23.03
N CYS A 244 0.91 -6.73 -21.95
CA CYS A 244 2.30 -7.22 -22.01
C CYS A 244 2.43 -8.71 -21.63
N GLY A 245 1.46 -9.27 -20.91
CA GLY A 245 1.47 -10.65 -20.43
C GLY A 245 2.08 -10.82 -19.04
N LEU A 246 1.95 -12.03 -18.48
CA LEU A 246 2.26 -12.33 -17.08
C LEU A 246 3.75 -12.24 -16.75
N LYS A 247 4.64 -12.59 -17.67
CA LYS A 247 6.10 -12.48 -17.48
C LYS A 247 6.49 -11.03 -17.15
N TRP A 248 5.90 -10.06 -17.85
CA TRP A 248 6.15 -8.63 -17.60
C TRP A 248 5.51 -8.11 -16.30
N VAL A 249 4.39 -8.70 -15.87
CA VAL A 249 3.84 -8.43 -14.52
C VAL A 249 4.83 -8.86 -13.46
N SER A 250 5.51 -9.99 -13.65
CA SER A 250 6.54 -10.46 -12.71
C SER A 250 7.70 -9.45 -12.61
N VAL A 251 8.19 -8.94 -13.75
CA VAL A 251 9.22 -7.88 -13.76
C VAL A 251 8.74 -6.66 -12.96
N TYR A 252 7.54 -6.14 -13.27
CA TYR A 252 6.95 -5.02 -12.54
C TYR A 252 6.87 -5.29 -11.03
N THR A 253 6.43 -6.50 -10.65
CA THR A 253 6.23 -6.88 -9.24
C THR A 253 7.53 -6.90 -8.46
N VAL A 254 8.64 -7.34 -9.05
CA VAL A 254 9.97 -7.33 -8.38
C VAL A 254 10.40 -5.91 -8.04
N TYR A 255 10.25 -4.96 -8.94
CA TYR A 255 10.53 -3.55 -8.65
C TYR A 255 9.55 -2.99 -7.62
N ASN A 256 8.25 -3.19 -7.85
CA ASN A 256 7.19 -2.68 -6.97
C ASN A 256 7.33 -3.18 -5.53
N MET A 257 7.80 -4.39 -5.32
CA MET A 257 8.05 -4.97 -4.00
C MET A 257 9.09 -4.16 -3.22
N VAL A 258 10.23 -3.80 -3.86
CA VAL A 258 11.27 -2.98 -3.25
C VAL A 258 10.73 -1.58 -2.92
N TYR A 259 10.07 -0.94 -3.89
CA TYR A 259 9.55 0.40 -3.71
C TYR A 259 8.38 0.47 -2.71
N THR A 260 7.57 -0.58 -2.61
CA THR A 260 6.55 -0.70 -1.56
C THR A 260 7.18 -0.80 -0.17
N ALA A 261 8.31 -1.51 -0.02
CA ALA A 261 9.03 -1.54 1.25
C ALA A 261 9.56 -0.15 1.65
N LEU A 262 10.11 0.62 0.70
CA LEU A 262 10.55 2.00 0.95
C LEU A 262 9.37 2.90 1.35
N THR A 263 8.24 2.84 0.65
CA THR A 263 7.05 3.64 0.97
C THR A 263 6.43 3.25 2.31
N ALA A 264 6.53 1.99 2.73
CA ALA A 264 6.10 1.56 4.07
C ALA A 264 6.89 2.27 5.18
N VAL A 265 8.23 2.35 5.05
CA VAL A 265 9.09 3.09 5.99
C VAL A 265 8.70 4.58 6.04
N ILE A 266 8.51 5.22 4.88
CA ILE A 266 8.09 6.62 4.77
C ILE A 266 6.74 6.83 5.46
N SER A 267 5.80 5.92 5.26
CA SER A 267 4.45 6.01 5.83
C SER A 267 4.43 5.87 7.35
N MET A 268 5.31 5.05 7.95
CA MET A 268 5.45 4.94 9.40
C MET A 268 5.86 6.29 10.02
N VAL A 269 6.85 6.95 9.42
CA VAL A 269 7.32 8.27 9.87
C VAL A 269 6.26 9.33 9.65
N ARG A 270 5.60 9.33 8.49
CA ARG A 270 4.49 10.23 8.15
C ARG A 270 3.38 10.19 9.18
N ASN A 271 2.92 9.00 9.54
CA ASN A 271 1.83 8.81 10.51
C ASN A 271 2.18 9.33 11.90
N SER A 272 3.45 9.18 12.32
CA SER A 272 3.93 9.69 13.59
C SER A 272 3.97 11.23 13.64
N LEU A 273 4.30 11.87 12.52
CA LEU A 273 4.42 13.34 12.42
C LEU A 273 3.08 14.04 12.16
N ASN A 274 2.08 13.37 11.63
CA ASN A 274 0.74 13.94 11.40
C ASN A 274 0.11 14.48 12.69
N TYR A 275 0.36 13.83 13.83
CA TYR A 275 -0.11 14.30 15.14
C TYR A 275 0.46 15.68 15.49
N VAL A 276 1.76 15.89 15.26
CA VAL A 276 2.45 17.16 15.54
C VAL A 276 1.88 18.29 14.68
N LEU A 277 1.63 18.00 13.39
CA LEU A 277 1.03 18.94 12.46
C LEU A 277 -0.41 19.32 12.89
N GLY A 278 -1.19 18.34 13.34
CA GLY A 278 -2.55 18.54 13.86
C GLY A 278 -2.59 19.44 15.10
N GLN A 279 -1.70 19.19 16.06
CA GLN A 279 -1.60 20.06 17.25
C GLN A 279 -1.20 21.49 16.88
N ALA A 280 -0.28 21.68 15.94
CA ALA A 280 0.16 23.00 15.51
C ALA A 280 -0.97 23.81 14.85
N PHE A 281 -1.83 23.15 14.07
CA PHE A 281 -2.98 23.77 13.41
C PHE A 281 -3.94 24.46 14.39
N HIS A 282 -4.18 23.84 15.56
CA HIS A 282 -5.09 24.37 16.58
C HIS A 282 -4.45 25.40 17.51
N LYS A 283 -3.10 25.55 17.49
CA LYS A 283 -2.42 26.51 18.38
C LYS A 283 -2.29 27.88 17.74
N ASN A 284 -1.63 28.00 16.61
CA ASN A 284 -1.32 29.26 15.96
C ASN A 284 -0.99 29.02 14.49
N HIS A 285 -1.47 29.88 13.59
CA HIS A 285 -1.26 29.80 12.17
C HIS A 285 0.23 29.86 11.76
N ASP A 286 1.01 30.75 12.37
CA ASP A 286 2.44 30.89 12.06
C ASP A 286 3.24 29.65 12.49
N SER A 287 2.92 29.11 13.67
CA SER A 287 3.50 27.85 14.14
C SER A 287 3.16 26.69 13.21
N PHE A 288 1.91 26.62 12.74
CA PHE A 288 1.49 25.62 11.76
C PHE A 288 2.24 25.75 10.44
N CYS A 289 2.41 26.97 9.90
CA CYS A 289 3.15 27.21 8.68
C CYS A 289 4.62 26.78 8.80
N ASN A 290 5.28 27.09 9.92
CA ASN A 290 6.67 26.71 10.16
C ASN A 290 6.84 25.19 10.28
N ILE A 291 5.96 24.52 11.04
CA ILE A 291 5.97 23.07 11.21
C ILE A 291 5.65 22.38 9.88
N TYR A 292 4.68 22.88 9.11
CA TYR A 292 4.36 22.38 7.79
C TYR A 292 5.59 22.44 6.86
N ASN A 293 6.31 23.56 6.79
CA ASN A 293 7.49 23.69 5.94
C ASN A 293 8.58 22.69 6.31
N ALA A 294 8.88 22.56 7.62
CA ALA A 294 9.85 21.57 8.09
C ALA A 294 9.39 20.14 7.79
N TYR A 295 8.10 19.85 7.96
CA TYR A 295 7.53 18.54 7.72
C TYR A 295 7.50 18.19 6.23
N SER A 296 7.08 19.11 5.34
CA SER A 296 7.07 18.92 3.90
C SER A 296 8.48 18.67 3.36
N SER A 297 9.44 19.55 3.70
CA SER A 297 10.83 19.38 3.28
C SER A 297 11.47 18.11 3.85
N PHE A 298 11.15 17.72 5.10
CA PHE A 298 11.63 16.48 5.69
C PHE A 298 11.13 15.24 4.94
N GLN A 299 9.84 15.19 4.55
CA GLN A 299 9.29 14.07 3.78
C GLN A 299 9.97 13.93 2.42
N VAL A 300 10.16 15.05 1.70
CA VAL A 300 10.85 15.05 0.40
C VAL A 300 12.30 14.58 0.58
N THR A 301 13.00 15.09 1.60
CA THR A 301 14.38 14.68 1.92
C THR A 301 14.48 13.18 2.17
N MET A 302 13.61 12.64 3.05
CA MET A 302 13.60 11.23 3.39
C MET A 302 13.30 10.33 2.18
N GLY A 303 12.29 10.70 1.39
CA GLY A 303 11.97 10.01 0.14
C GLY A 303 13.14 10.03 -0.84
N SER A 304 13.81 11.18 -1.00
CA SER A 304 14.96 11.33 -1.88
C SER A 304 16.19 10.53 -1.42
N ILE A 305 16.48 10.49 -0.12
CA ILE A 305 17.55 9.64 0.46
C ILE A 305 17.29 8.17 0.13
N LEU A 306 16.09 7.68 0.43
CA LEU A 306 15.74 6.28 0.23
C LEU A 306 15.74 5.89 -1.25
N THR A 307 15.18 6.72 -2.13
CA THR A 307 15.15 6.43 -3.57
C THR A 307 16.52 6.58 -4.23
N SER A 308 17.34 7.55 -3.80
CA SER A 308 18.72 7.69 -4.31
C SER A 308 19.61 6.54 -3.83
N THR A 309 19.40 6.03 -2.63
CA THR A 309 20.06 4.80 -2.17
C THR A 309 19.56 3.60 -2.97
N GLY A 310 18.24 3.51 -3.18
CA GLY A 310 17.61 2.45 -3.96
C GLY A 310 18.11 2.39 -5.40
N ILE A 311 18.21 3.52 -6.11
CA ILE A 311 18.62 3.53 -7.52
C ILE A 311 20.06 3.06 -7.73
N LEU A 312 20.94 3.29 -6.74
CA LEU A 312 22.32 2.81 -6.77
C LEU A 312 22.44 1.29 -6.59
N LEU A 313 21.44 0.66 -5.97
CA LEU A 313 21.48 -0.75 -5.56
C LEU A 313 20.50 -1.63 -6.34
N ILE A 314 19.47 -1.03 -6.96
CA ILE A 314 18.31 -1.80 -7.46
C ILE A 314 18.69 -2.84 -8.51
N ILE A 315 19.56 -2.51 -9.46
CA ILE A 315 19.94 -3.46 -10.52
C ILE A 315 20.74 -4.62 -9.93
N GLY A 316 21.68 -4.33 -9.03
CA GLY A 316 22.40 -5.40 -8.32
C GLY A 316 21.49 -6.28 -7.45
N PHE A 317 20.49 -5.67 -6.78
CA PHE A 317 19.47 -6.44 -6.07
C PHE A 317 18.64 -7.30 -7.02
N VAL A 318 18.17 -6.74 -8.14
CA VAL A 318 17.38 -7.47 -9.13
C VAL A 318 18.17 -8.64 -9.69
N LYS A 319 19.45 -8.46 -10.06
CA LYS A 319 20.33 -9.55 -10.50
C LYS A 319 20.46 -10.67 -9.46
N LEU A 320 20.68 -10.31 -8.19
CA LEU A 320 20.73 -11.30 -7.11
C LEU A 320 19.38 -12.01 -6.89
N TYR A 321 18.31 -11.22 -6.94
CA TYR A 321 16.96 -11.71 -6.65
C TYR A 321 16.41 -12.61 -7.74
N THR A 322 16.77 -12.34 -9.01
CA THR A 322 16.33 -13.11 -10.17
C THR A 322 17.43 -14.02 -10.73
N ARG A 323 18.48 -14.28 -9.94
CA ARG A 323 19.53 -15.22 -10.31
C ARG A 323 18.93 -16.56 -10.65
N ASP A 324 19.39 -17.18 -11.72
CA ASP A 324 18.91 -18.46 -12.25
C ASP A 324 17.50 -18.42 -12.91
N ILE A 325 17.03 -17.22 -13.29
CA ILE A 325 15.74 -17.02 -13.98
C ILE A 325 16.02 -16.30 -15.31
N ASP A 326 15.90 -17.03 -16.42
CA ASP A 326 16.29 -16.56 -17.75
C ASP A 326 15.09 -16.42 -18.72
N ASP A 327 13.84 -16.59 -18.22
CA ASP A 327 12.63 -16.58 -19.03
C ASP A 327 12.16 -15.18 -19.44
N VAL A 328 12.67 -14.13 -18.77
CA VAL A 328 12.46 -12.71 -19.09
C VAL A 328 13.60 -11.87 -18.56
N ASN A 329 13.93 -10.76 -19.26
CA ASN A 329 14.92 -9.81 -18.74
C ASN A 329 14.31 -8.93 -17.64
N TYR A 330 14.84 -9.05 -16.42
CA TYR A 330 14.44 -8.27 -15.27
C TYR A 330 15.17 -6.94 -15.14
N GLU A 331 16.30 -6.74 -15.84
CA GLU A 331 17.10 -5.53 -15.72
C GLU A 331 16.50 -4.37 -16.51
N ASP A 332 15.77 -3.48 -15.85
CA ASP A 332 15.20 -2.27 -16.44
C ASP A 332 15.48 -1.03 -15.58
N PHE A 333 16.58 -0.37 -15.88
CA PHE A 333 17.00 0.84 -15.17
C PHE A 333 16.01 2.00 -15.34
N VAL A 334 15.34 2.09 -16.50
CA VAL A 334 14.33 3.12 -16.73
C VAL A 334 13.11 2.91 -15.84
N ALA A 335 12.67 1.66 -15.67
CA ALA A 335 11.61 1.33 -14.73
C ALA A 335 12.00 1.74 -13.29
N ALA A 336 13.24 1.48 -12.86
CA ALA A 336 13.74 1.89 -11.55
C ALA A 336 13.71 3.41 -11.35
N ILE A 337 14.10 4.20 -12.35
CA ILE A 337 14.03 5.67 -12.32
C ILE A 337 12.57 6.13 -12.16
N LEU A 338 11.66 5.58 -12.96
CA LEU A 338 10.25 5.98 -12.94
C LEU A 338 9.58 5.67 -11.59
N PHE A 339 9.85 4.50 -11.01
CA PHE A 339 9.42 4.18 -9.64
C PHE A 339 9.98 5.16 -8.62
N SER A 340 11.28 5.47 -8.69
CA SER A 340 11.93 6.42 -7.76
C SER A 340 11.31 7.81 -7.84
N ILE A 341 11.06 8.32 -9.04
CA ILE A 341 10.40 9.61 -9.27
C ILE A 341 8.99 9.61 -8.65
N SER A 342 8.23 8.51 -8.83
CA SER A 342 6.88 8.38 -8.28
C SER A 342 6.87 8.49 -6.75
N ILE A 343 7.86 7.90 -6.04
CA ILE A 343 7.97 8.00 -4.58
C ILE A 343 8.35 9.43 -4.15
N ILE A 344 9.29 10.09 -4.82
CA ILE A 344 9.66 11.47 -4.49
C ILE A 344 8.44 12.39 -4.62
N LEU A 345 7.64 12.23 -5.69
CA LEU A 345 6.38 12.96 -5.89
C LEU A 345 5.34 12.65 -4.81
N GLU A 346 5.22 11.38 -4.40
CA GLU A 346 4.35 10.99 -3.29
C GLU A 346 4.76 11.66 -1.98
N CYS A 347 6.06 11.72 -1.69
CA CYS A 347 6.58 12.40 -0.52
C CYS A 347 6.31 13.91 -0.56
N ALA A 348 6.47 14.54 -1.72
CA ALA A 348 6.24 15.96 -1.90
C ALA A 348 4.78 16.37 -1.64
N ARG A 349 3.81 15.55 -2.04
CA ARG A 349 2.38 15.82 -1.79
C ARG A 349 1.89 15.35 -0.42
N GLY A 350 2.63 14.47 0.26
CA GLY A 350 2.19 13.82 1.50
C GLY A 350 1.84 14.77 2.62
N ALA A 351 2.70 15.77 2.88
CA ALA A 351 2.45 16.82 3.89
C ALA A 351 1.23 17.67 3.55
N GLY A 352 1.06 18.03 2.27
CA GLY A 352 -0.09 18.81 1.80
C GLY A 352 -1.41 18.08 1.98
N LEU A 353 -1.46 16.77 1.65
CA LEU A 353 -2.64 15.95 1.88
C LEU A 353 -3.00 15.83 3.36
N ALA A 354 -2.00 15.67 4.24
CA ALA A 354 -2.21 15.69 5.69
C ALA A 354 -2.77 17.03 6.16
N ALA A 355 -2.21 18.16 5.69
CA ALA A 355 -2.68 19.50 6.03
C ALA A 355 -4.12 19.75 5.52
N ALA A 356 -4.50 19.26 4.33
CA ALA A 356 -5.86 19.35 3.82
C ALA A 356 -6.86 18.60 4.72
N ASN A 357 -6.50 17.41 5.18
CA ASN A 357 -7.34 16.61 6.07
C ASN A 357 -7.51 17.29 7.44
N ILE A 358 -6.42 17.79 8.04
CA ILE A 358 -6.42 18.51 9.32
C ILE A 358 -7.26 19.79 9.23
N ALA A 359 -7.18 20.53 8.11
CA ALA A 359 -7.97 21.73 7.87
C ALA A 359 -9.45 21.45 7.49
N GLY A 360 -9.92 20.19 7.54
CA GLY A 360 -11.29 19.80 7.19
C GLY A 360 -11.65 19.99 5.70
N LYS A 361 -10.64 20.09 4.81
CA LYS A 361 -10.84 20.33 3.37
C LYS A 361 -10.78 19.05 2.52
N ALA A 362 -10.85 17.88 3.14
CA ALA A 362 -10.77 16.59 2.46
C ALA A 362 -11.84 16.44 1.35
N SER A 363 -13.08 16.84 1.60
CA SER A 363 -14.18 16.79 0.61
C SER A 363 -13.88 17.63 -0.64
N LYS A 364 -13.23 18.79 -0.48
CA LYS A 364 -12.85 19.69 -1.58
C LYS A 364 -11.68 19.16 -2.42
N THR A 365 -10.98 18.13 -1.96
CA THR A 365 -9.86 17.52 -2.66
C THR A 365 -10.21 16.18 -3.31
N THR A 366 -11.40 15.62 -3.06
CA THR A 366 -11.82 14.28 -3.55
C THR A 366 -11.86 14.20 -5.08
N HIS A 367 -12.40 15.20 -5.79
CA HIS A 367 -12.42 15.20 -7.25
C HIS A 367 -11.02 15.13 -7.89
N ARG A 368 -10.00 15.59 -7.21
CA ARG A 368 -8.61 15.60 -7.67
C ARG A 368 -8.00 14.21 -7.66
N TYR A 369 -8.41 13.32 -6.75
CA TYR A 369 -8.05 11.90 -6.79
C TYR A 369 -8.65 11.20 -8.02
N ILE A 370 -9.86 11.57 -8.41
CA ILE A 370 -10.50 11.03 -9.62
C ILE A 370 -9.74 11.48 -10.87
N ILE A 371 -9.35 12.76 -10.93
CA ILE A 371 -8.57 13.30 -12.07
C ILE A 371 -7.19 12.61 -12.13
N GLU A 372 -6.51 12.44 -10.99
CA GLU A 372 -5.23 11.74 -10.89
C GLU A 372 -5.35 10.30 -11.44
N ALA A 373 -6.36 9.55 -11.00
CA ALA A 373 -6.61 8.19 -11.46
C ALA A 373 -6.96 8.14 -12.96
N ALA A 374 -7.73 9.10 -13.46
CA ALA A 374 -8.07 9.20 -14.87
C ALA A 374 -6.83 9.50 -15.74
N ILE A 375 -5.96 10.42 -15.33
CA ILE A 375 -4.70 10.72 -16.02
C ILE A 375 -3.81 9.48 -16.04
N ASN A 376 -3.63 8.81 -14.89
CA ASN A 376 -2.83 7.58 -14.80
C ASN A 376 -3.33 6.54 -15.80
N LEU A 377 -4.62 6.19 -15.74
CA LEU A 377 -5.21 5.17 -16.59
C LEU A 377 -5.12 5.54 -18.08
N PHE A 378 -5.47 6.79 -18.44
CA PHE A 378 -5.48 7.24 -19.82
C PHE A 378 -4.07 7.20 -20.44
N VAL A 379 -3.07 7.77 -19.76
CA VAL A 379 -1.69 7.80 -20.24
C VAL A 379 -1.10 6.38 -20.30
N SER A 380 -1.38 5.55 -19.30
CA SER A 380 -0.94 4.15 -19.28
C SER A 380 -1.49 3.36 -20.45
N LEU A 381 -2.80 3.46 -20.74
CA LEU A 381 -3.43 2.77 -21.87
C LEU A 381 -2.92 3.26 -23.23
N LEU A 382 -2.60 4.55 -23.34
CA LEU A 382 -2.07 5.13 -24.56
C LEU A 382 -0.63 4.67 -24.85
N LEU A 383 0.19 4.53 -23.82
CA LEU A 383 1.62 4.24 -23.95
C LEU A 383 1.97 2.75 -23.82
N VAL A 384 1.15 1.93 -23.13
CA VAL A 384 1.50 0.53 -22.85
C VAL A 384 1.77 -0.29 -24.09
N ARG A 385 1.03 -0.08 -25.18
CA ARG A 385 1.21 -0.82 -26.45
C ARG A 385 2.56 -0.56 -27.12
N ARG A 386 3.15 0.63 -26.91
CA ARG A 386 4.43 1.02 -27.53
C ARG A 386 5.62 0.84 -26.59
N MET A 387 5.42 1.06 -25.30
CA MET A 387 6.52 1.14 -24.31
C MET A 387 6.43 0.09 -23.20
N GLY A 388 5.42 -0.80 -23.24
CA GLY A 388 5.26 -1.84 -22.22
C GLY A 388 5.13 -1.28 -20.80
N ILE A 389 5.85 -1.87 -19.85
CA ILE A 389 5.90 -1.44 -18.44
C ILE A 389 6.28 0.04 -18.30
N LYS A 390 7.23 0.52 -19.10
CA LYS A 390 7.68 1.93 -19.05
C LYS A 390 6.54 2.89 -19.37
N GLY A 391 5.66 2.53 -20.31
CA GLY A 391 4.48 3.31 -20.65
C GLY A 391 3.51 3.45 -19.50
N VAL A 392 3.29 2.38 -18.75
CA VAL A 392 2.43 2.36 -17.55
C VAL A 392 3.04 3.21 -16.44
N LEU A 393 4.33 3.05 -16.16
CA LEU A 393 5.04 3.86 -15.15
C LEU A 393 5.11 5.35 -15.51
N ILE A 394 5.21 5.71 -16.80
CA ILE A 394 5.11 7.10 -17.24
C ILE A 394 3.72 7.66 -16.90
N GLY A 395 2.64 6.88 -17.09
CA GLY A 395 1.30 7.24 -16.66
C GLY A 395 1.23 7.60 -15.19
N THR A 396 1.82 6.77 -14.33
CA THR A 396 1.91 6.97 -12.88
C THR A 396 2.70 8.23 -12.52
N VAL A 397 3.83 8.47 -13.19
CA VAL A 397 4.66 9.68 -12.98
C VAL A 397 3.91 10.95 -13.41
N VAL A 398 3.27 10.96 -14.59
CA VAL A 398 2.52 12.13 -15.10
C VAL A 398 1.34 12.47 -14.18
N ALA A 399 0.60 11.47 -13.73
CA ALA A 399 -0.47 11.65 -12.75
C ALA A 399 0.07 12.17 -11.40
N GLY A 400 1.23 11.64 -10.96
CA GLY A 400 1.92 12.09 -9.76
C GLY A 400 2.40 13.54 -9.84
N ILE A 401 2.94 13.98 -10.99
CA ILE A 401 3.34 15.37 -11.24
C ILE A 401 2.11 16.29 -11.13
N TYR A 402 1.03 15.97 -11.85
CA TYR A 402 -0.22 16.72 -11.76
C TYR A 402 -0.68 16.86 -10.30
N ARG A 403 -0.76 15.76 -9.58
CA ARG A 403 -1.26 15.74 -8.21
C ARG A 403 -0.36 16.50 -7.23
N THR A 404 0.95 16.42 -7.41
CA THR A 404 1.92 17.13 -6.58
C THR A 404 1.82 18.64 -6.77
N ILE A 405 1.82 19.11 -8.03
CA ILE A 405 1.68 20.52 -8.35
C ILE A 405 0.36 21.07 -7.80
N ASP A 406 -0.75 20.40 -8.09
CA ASP A 406 -2.08 20.79 -7.62
C ASP A 406 -2.15 20.84 -6.08
N THR A 407 -1.58 19.86 -5.39
CA THR A 407 -1.58 19.83 -3.91
C THR A 407 -0.77 20.99 -3.34
N ILE A 408 0.45 21.26 -3.84
CA ILE A 408 1.29 22.37 -3.39
C ILE A 408 0.56 23.71 -3.61
N ILE A 409 0.00 23.93 -4.78
CA ILE A 409 -0.74 25.17 -5.09
C ILE A 409 -1.95 25.31 -4.17
N TYR A 410 -2.78 24.28 -4.05
CA TYR A 410 -4.00 24.32 -3.25
C TYR A 410 -3.72 24.62 -1.79
N ILE A 411 -2.75 23.94 -1.19
CA ILE A 411 -2.43 24.09 0.22
C ILE A 411 -1.83 25.46 0.51
N ASN A 412 -0.89 25.92 -0.31
CA ASN A 412 -0.26 27.22 -0.11
C ASN A 412 -1.27 28.38 -0.25
N ILE A 413 -2.23 28.30 -1.17
CA ILE A 413 -3.24 29.36 -1.36
C ILE A 413 -4.34 29.27 -0.29
N HIS A 414 -4.91 28.09 -0.01
CA HIS A 414 -6.17 27.97 0.73
C HIS A 414 -5.98 27.62 2.22
N VAL A 415 -4.81 27.10 2.62
CA VAL A 415 -4.54 26.66 3.98
C VAL A 415 -3.45 27.50 4.62
N LEU A 416 -2.30 27.63 3.97
CA LEU A 416 -1.13 28.32 4.52
C LEU A 416 -1.11 29.83 4.21
N ARG A 417 -1.78 30.25 3.15
CA ARG A 417 -1.83 31.65 2.67
C ARG A 417 -0.45 32.27 2.52
N LYS A 418 0.48 31.53 1.88
CA LYS A 418 1.88 31.94 1.66
C LYS A 418 2.34 31.64 0.24
N GLY A 419 3.55 32.12 -0.11
CA GLY A 419 4.19 31.81 -1.39
C GLY A 419 4.63 30.35 -1.48
N MET A 420 4.49 29.74 -2.68
CA MET A 420 4.79 28.33 -2.98
C MET A 420 6.16 28.13 -3.63
N VAL A 421 6.82 29.20 -4.06
CA VAL A 421 8.05 29.13 -4.88
C VAL A 421 9.18 28.38 -4.16
N SER A 422 9.34 28.61 -2.86
CA SER A 422 10.39 27.96 -2.06
C SER A 422 10.21 26.44 -2.00
N GLU A 423 8.97 25.96 -1.93
CA GLU A 423 8.64 24.52 -1.88
C GLU A 423 8.96 23.85 -3.24
N PHE A 424 8.61 24.50 -4.34
CA PHE A 424 8.99 24.03 -5.70
C PHE A 424 10.49 24.04 -5.94
N LEU A 425 11.21 25.08 -5.50
CA LEU A 425 12.66 25.15 -5.64
C LEU A 425 13.36 24.05 -4.83
N TYR A 426 12.87 23.76 -3.62
CA TYR A 426 13.41 22.67 -2.82
C TYR A 426 13.18 21.31 -3.48
N LEU A 427 11.98 21.06 -4.00
CA LEU A 427 11.64 19.84 -4.72
C LEU A 427 12.54 19.69 -5.97
N LEU A 428 12.74 20.77 -6.74
CA LEU A 428 13.63 20.79 -7.91
C LEU A 428 15.07 20.47 -7.51
N CYS A 429 15.57 21.06 -6.42
CA CYS A 429 16.90 20.75 -5.89
C CYS A 429 17.04 19.24 -5.58
N CYS A 430 16.05 18.63 -4.92
CA CYS A 430 16.05 17.20 -4.64
C CYS A 430 16.04 16.35 -5.91
N PHE A 431 15.31 16.76 -6.96
CA PHE A 431 15.32 16.05 -8.25
C PHE A 431 16.67 16.19 -8.99
N ILE A 432 17.33 17.35 -8.90
CA ILE A 432 18.69 17.54 -9.49
C ILE A 432 19.68 16.59 -8.80
N ILE A 433 19.67 16.53 -7.47
CA ILE A 433 20.53 15.63 -6.69
C ILE A 433 20.22 14.17 -7.05
N PHE A 434 18.93 13.79 -7.13
CA PHE A 434 18.52 12.44 -7.56
C PHE A 434 19.03 12.12 -8.97
N GLY A 435 18.91 13.04 -9.91
CA GLY A 435 19.41 12.89 -11.27
C GLY A 435 20.93 12.65 -11.32
N PHE A 436 21.70 13.31 -10.45
CA PHE A 436 23.12 13.06 -10.29
C PHE A 436 23.41 11.62 -9.83
N PHE A 437 22.73 11.13 -8.78
CA PHE A 437 22.90 9.75 -8.33
C PHE A 437 22.40 8.72 -9.35
N ALA A 438 21.30 8.99 -10.05
CA ALA A 438 20.81 8.14 -11.13
C ALA A 438 21.83 8.07 -12.29
N ARG A 439 22.50 9.18 -12.62
CA ARG A 439 23.56 9.21 -13.62
C ARG A 439 24.78 8.40 -13.20
N LEU A 440 25.18 8.48 -11.93
CA LEU A 440 26.25 7.65 -11.38
C LEU A 440 25.88 6.16 -11.44
N ALA A 441 24.65 5.79 -11.10
CA ALA A 441 24.17 4.42 -11.15
C ALA A 441 24.16 3.87 -12.60
N CYS A 442 23.82 4.69 -13.59
CA CYS A 442 23.79 4.28 -15.01
C CYS A 442 25.16 3.94 -15.58
N GLY A 443 26.23 4.59 -15.10
CA GLY A 443 27.60 4.38 -15.58
C GLY A 443 28.38 3.27 -14.85
N ASN A 444 28.00 2.98 -13.61
CA ASN A 444 28.67 2.02 -12.74
C ASN A 444 27.63 1.12 -12.10
N TYR A 445 27.30 0.01 -12.76
CA TYR A 445 26.61 -1.07 -12.06
C TYR A 445 27.58 -1.60 -11.00
N TYR A 446 27.31 -1.29 -9.73
CA TYR A 446 28.07 -1.88 -8.64
C TYR A 446 27.75 -3.36 -8.62
N ASP A 447 28.80 -4.19 -8.89
CA ASP A 447 28.66 -5.63 -8.81
C ASP A 447 28.34 -6.01 -7.36
N ILE A 448 27.11 -6.46 -7.16
CA ILE A 448 26.62 -6.93 -5.88
C ILE A 448 26.61 -8.46 -5.94
N ASN A 449 27.57 -9.07 -5.25
CA ASN A 449 27.79 -10.50 -5.35
C ASN A 449 27.04 -11.33 -4.27
N SER A 450 26.59 -10.68 -3.21
CA SER A 450 25.86 -11.33 -2.12
C SER A 450 24.88 -10.37 -1.43
N TYR A 451 23.90 -10.92 -0.72
CA TYR A 451 23.00 -10.12 0.13
C TYR A 451 23.73 -9.38 1.25
N PHE A 452 24.86 -9.91 1.73
CA PHE A 452 25.69 -9.24 2.72
C PHE A 452 26.36 -7.99 2.13
N ASP A 453 26.94 -8.11 0.93
CA ASP A 453 27.50 -6.97 0.19
C ASP A 453 26.46 -5.90 -0.12
N PHE A 454 25.23 -6.32 -0.50
CA PHE A 454 24.09 -5.44 -0.70
C PHE A 454 23.80 -4.60 0.56
N VAL A 455 23.78 -5.23 1.73
CA VAL A 455 23.51 -4.53 3.01
C VAL A 455 24.62 -3.54 3.34
N ILE A 456 25.89 -3.92 3.20
CA ILE A 456 27.04 -3.04 3.48
C ILE A 456 27.01 -1.83 2.55
N LYS A 457 26.91 -2.05 1.24
CA LYS A 457 26.81 -0.95 0.25
C LYS A 457 25.58 -0.08 0.49
N GLY A 458 24.46 -0.71 0.90
CA GLY A 458 23.25 -0.01 1.28
C GLY A 458 23.48 0.97 2.44
N ILE A 459 24.16 0.55 3.50
CA ILE A 459 24.51 1.41 4.64
C ILE A 459 25.41 2.55 4.20
N VAL A 460 26.43 2.28 3.40
CA VAL A 460 27.37 3.30 2.91
C VAL A 460 26.66 4.33 2.04
N PHE A 461 25.88 3.88 1.06
CA PHE A 461 25.14 4.80 0.18
C PHE A 461 24.05 5.56 0.93
N PHE A 462 23.37 4.94 1.88
CA PHE A 462 22.44 5.63 2.75
C PHE A 462 23.11 6.73 3.58
N ALA A 463 24.28 6.48 4.13
CA ALA A 463 25.06 7.48 4.88
C ALA A 463 25.48 8.65 3.97
N ILE A 464 26.00 8.37 2.77
CA ILE A 464 26.39 9.41 1.80
C ILE A 464 25.17 10.25 1.39
N ASN A 465 24.06 9.61 1.02
CA ASN A 465 22.82 10.29 0.64
C ASN A 465 22.26 11.13 1.81
N THR A 466 22.35 10.62 3.04
CA THR A 466 21.93 11.35 4.25
C THR A 466 22.77 12.61 4.46
N LEU A 467 24.06 12.57 4.22
CA LEU A 467 24.92 13.76 4.31
C LEU A 467 24.57 14.78 3.21
N VAL A 468 24.40 14.35 1.97
CA VAL A 468 24.10 15.24 0.83
C VAL A 468 22.72 15.88 0.98
N TYR A 469 21.67 15.08 1.13
CA TYR A 469 20.30 15.62 1.27
C TYR A 469 20.06 16.28 2.62
N GLY A 470 20.73 15.79 3.68
CA GLY A 470 20.69 16.42 5.01
C GLY A 470 21.29 17.82 5.01
N SER A 471 22.40 18.05 4.30
CA SER A 471 22.97 19.38 4.13
C SER A 471 22.01 20.31 3.38
N ALA A 472 21.39 19.84 2.28
CA ALA A 472 20.36 20.59 1.55
C ALA A 472 19.15 20.94 2.45
N PHE A 473 18.68 19.99 3.28
CA PHE A 473 17.61 20.21 4.24
C PHE A 473 17.96 21.27 5.29
N VAL A 474 19.16 21.23 5.86
CA VAL A 474 19.63 22.20 6.86
C VAL A 474 19.76 23.59 6.23
N LEU A 475 20.27 23.69 5.03
CA LEU A 475 20.39 24.97 4.29
C LEU A 475 19.01 25.57 4.00
N TYR A 476 18.05 24.76 3.57
CA TYR A 476 16.68 25.20 3.29
C TYR A 476 15.96 25.65 4.57
N ASN A 477 16.06 24.89 5.67
CA ASN A 477 15.41 25.15 6.94
C ASN A 477 16.31 25.90 7.94
N ARG A 478 17.36 26.62 7.50
CA ARG A 478 18.38 27.23 8.35
C ARG A 478 17.81 28.06 9.51
N LYS A 479 16.74 28.82 9.26
CA LYS A 479 16.08 29.63 10.33
C LYS A 479 15.52 28.75 11.45
N ILE A 480 14.77 27.71 11.09
CA ILE A 480 14.17 26.78 12.05
C ILE A 480 15.25 26.02 12.82
N VAL A 481 16.31 25.57 12.14
CA VAL A 481 17.42 24.84 12.77
C VAL A 481 18.17 25.74 13.77
N ILE A 482 18.45 26.98 13.41
CA ILE A 482 19.11 27.94 14.30
C ILE A 482 18.25 28.21 15.53
N ASP A 483 16.94 28.41 15.38
CA ASP A 483 16.03 28.65 16.51
C ASP A 483 15.96 27.45 17.46
N VAL A 484 15.94 26.22 16.95
CA VAL A 484 15.97 25.01 17.76
C VAL A 484 17.28 24.89 18.55
N LEU A 485 18.43 25.16 17.88
CA LEU A 485 19.76 25.11 18.53
C LEU A 485 19.90 26.17 19.62
N ARG A 486 19.37 27.38 19.40
CA ARG A 486 19.36 28.44 20.40
C ARG A 486 18.53 28.11 21.63
N ARG A 487 17.33 27.52 21.45
CA ARG A 487 16.47 27.07 22.56
C ARG A 487 17.15 25.99 23.40
N LYS A 488 17.87 25.04 22.77
CA LYS A 488 18.59 23.97 23.47
C LYS A 488 19.84 24.45 24.23
N LYS A 489 20.37 25.62 23.87
CA LYS A 489 21.52 26.25 24.57
C LYS A 489 21.10 27.13 25.76
N ASN A 490 19.83 27.52 25.79
CA ASN A 490 19.26 28.42 26.81
C ASN A 490 18.33 27.69 27.82
N GLY A 491 18.13 26.39 27.68
CA GLY A 491 17.44 25.51 28.64
C GLY A 491 18.37 24.35 29.06
#